data_433f80ca3fa5964c1f073f1fd0cf153c
#
_entry.id   433f80ca3fa5964c1f073f1fd0cf153c
#
_cell.length_a   1.000
_cell.length_b   1.000
_cell.length_c   1.000
_cell.angle_alpha   90.00
_cell.angle_beta   90.00
_cell.angle_gamma   90.00
#
_symmetry.space_group_name_H-M   'P 1'
#
loop_
_entity.id
_entity.type
_entity.pdbx_description
1 polymer ?
#
loop_
_entity_poly.entity_id
_entity_poly.type
_entity_poly.pdbx_seq_one_letter_code
_entity_poly.pdbx_strand_id
1 'polypeptide(L)'
;EAKKKAESVLAEIKAGEDFGMLAEKFSEDGSRQNKGYLGFIRGGRTVYPFEKAAFALQAGEVSDIVETQFGYHIIKVHSRRPNPGEFLFSHIMILVPRGASDEVKAQKESEIRAIYEELKSGADFATMAKERSEDKASAVRGGELPWVSSGQFVKEFEDAAFALKNKGDITEPVLSPYGWHIIKLMDRRDIKPFEQMRSEITRMMARDERGSMARNAMVAKLKNDYGFSLEESQRAKLMKLAGDLGKVDSSYIAAIHNDQSVLFSFENHSYTVADFASFLSKGRDVTVNAPDYISTMIGYMADMEI
;
A
#
# COMPACT_ATOMS: atom_id res chain seq x y z
N GLU A 1 16.29 -13.60 -8.82
CA GLU A 1 15.19 -14.47 -9.32
C GLU A 1 13.91 -13.67 -9.54
N ALA A 2 13.38 -12.96 -8.56
CA ALA A 2 12.15 -12.17 -8.68
C ALA A 2 12.19 -11.13 -9.81
N LYS A 3 13.29 -10.38 -9.95
CA LYS A 3 13.46 -9.42 -11.05
C LYS A 3 13.37 -10.07 -12.43
N LYS A 4 14.03 -11.22 -12.63
CA LYS A 4 13.96 -11.97 -13.90
C LYS A 4 12.53 -12.45 -14.20
N LYS A 5 11.78 -12.87 -13.18
CA LYS A 5 10.36 -13.22 -13.32
C LYS A 5 9.55 -12.02 -13.77
N ALA A 6 9.73 -10.85 -13.16
CA ALA A 6 9.06 -9.61 -13.57
C ALA A 6 9.45 -9.19 -15.00
N GLU A 7 10.72 -9.34 -15.40
CA GLU A 7 11.19 -9.07 -16.77
C GLU A 7 10.50 -9.96 -17.81
N SER A 8 10.34 -11.26 -17.50
CA SER A 8 9.62 -12.20 -18.38
C SER A 8 8.15 -11.79 -18.52
N VAL A 9 7.46 -11.51 -17.40
CA VAL A 9 6.04 -11.10 -17.43
C VAL A 9 5.86 -9.78 -18.19
N LEU A 10 6.76 -8.81 -18.01
CA LEU A 10 6.70 -7.55 -18.77
C LEU A 10 6.87 -7.78 -20.28
N ALA A 11 7.75 -8.71 -20.67
CA ALA A 11 7.90 -9.07 -22.08
C ALA A 11 6.63 -9.69 -22.65
N GLU A 12 5.94 -10.57 -21.92
CA GLU A 12 4.66 -11.16 -22.32
C GLU A 12 3.56 -10.08 -22.49
N ILE A 13 3.50 -9.11 -21.55
CA ILE A 13 2.57 -7.96 -21.66
C ILE A 13 2.87 -7.11 -22.90
N LYS A 14 4.16 -6.82 -23.15
CA LYS A 14 4.59 -6.06 -24.34
C LYS A 14 4.33 -6.82 -25.65
N ALA A 15 4.28 -8.14 -25.61
CA ALA A 15 3.89 -9.00 -26.74
C ALA A 15 2.36 -9.05 -26.98
N GLY A 16 1.56 -8.44 -26.10
CA GLY A 16 0.11 -8.31 -26.24
C GLY A 16 -0.73 -9.27 -25.41
N GLU A 17 -0.12 -10.06 -24.53
CA GLU A 17 -0.85 -10.92 -23.61
C GLU A 17 -1.71 -10.09 -22.63
N ASP A 18 -2.83 -10.68 -22.19
CA ASP A 18 -3.75 -9.98 -21.28
C ASP A 18 -3.14 -9.75 -19.90
N PHE A 19 -3.08 -8.48 -19.49
CA PHE A 19 -2.50 -8.07 -18.21
C PHE A 19 -3.17 -8.76 -17.02
N GLY A 20 -4.50 -8.86 -17.02
CA GLY A 20 -5.25 -9.44 -15.92
C GLY A 20 -5.00 -10.95 -15.78
N MET A 21 -4.90 -11.66 -16.90
CA MET A 21 -4.57 -13.09 -16.91
C MET A 21 -3.14 -13.33 -16.39
N LEU A 22 -2.18 -12.49 -16.78
CA LEU A 22 -0.81 -12.58 -16.29
C LEU A 22 -0.73 -12.22 -14.79
N ALA A 23 -1.49 -11.22 -14.34
CA ALA A 23 -1.58 -10.89 -12.92
C ALA A 23 -2.17 -12.05 -12.11
N GLU A 24 -3.25 -12.68 -12.59
CA GLU A 24 -3.84 -13.86 -11.94
C GLU A 24 -2.86 -15.04 -11.87
N LYS A 25 -2.04 -15.22 -12.90
CA LYS A 25 -1.08 -16.34 -13.00
C LYS A 25 0.18 -16.10 -12.17
N PHE A 26 0.76 -14.91 -12.21
CA PHE A 26 2.12 -14.66 -11.73
C PHE A 26 2.22 -13.76 -10.50
N SER A 27 1.20 -12.94 -10.20
CA SER A 27 1.26 -12.04 -9.05
C SER A 27 1.26 -12.82 -7.73
N GLU A 28 2.00 -12.31 -6.76
CA GLU A 28 2.08 -12.82 -5.38
C GLU A 28 1.34 -11.90 -4.41
N ASP A 29 0.78 -10.81 -4.91
CA ASP A 29 0.01 -9.82 -4.17
C ASP A 29 -1.45 -10.26 -3.98
N GLY A 30 -2.12 -9.73 -2.95
CA GLY A 30 -3.53 -10.04 -2.64
C GLY A 30 -4.52 -9.68 -3.75
N SER A 31 -4.17 -8.75 -4.64
CA SER A 31 -4.97 -8.38 -5.82
C SER A 31 -4.99 -9.46 -6.91
N ARG A 32 -4.13 -10.46 -6.83
CA ARG A 32 -4.07 -11.60 -7.76
C ARG A 32 -5.45 -12.19 -8.05
N GLN A 33 -6.26 -12.41 -7.01
CA GLN A 33 -7.60 -13.00 -7.12
C GLN A 33 -8.59 -12.10 -7.87
N ASN A 34 -8.26 -10.82 -8.02
CA ASN A 34 -9.01 -9.83 -8.78
C ASN A 34 -8.22 -9.36 -10.02
N LYS A 35 -7.43 -10.26 -10.64
CA LYS A 35 -6.65 -10.00 -11.86
C LYS A 35 -5.75 -8.77 -11.75
N GLY A 36 -5.24 -8.49 -10.56
CA GLY A 36 -4.39 -7.35 -10.26
C GLY A 36 -5.12 -6.02 -10.10
N TYR A 37 -6.47 -6.00 -10.11
CA TYR A 37 -7.23 -4.75 -10.01
C TYR A 37 -7.22 -4.19 -8.59
N LEU A 38 -6.74 -2.95 -8.45
CA LEU A 38 -6.61 -2.23 -7.17
C LEU A 38 -7.70 -1.18 -6.93
N GLY A 39 -8.55 -0.93 -7.92
CA GLY A 39 -9.49 0.21 -7.88
C GLY A 39 -8.80 1.54 -8.15
N PHE A 40 -9.48 2.64 -7.84
CA PHE A 40 -8.91 3.97 -7.92
C PHE A 40 -7.98 4.24 -6.73
N ILE A 41 -6.72 4.52 -7.02
CA ILE A 41 -5.75 4.94 -6.02
C ILE A 41 -5.66 6.47 -5.96
N ARG A 42 -5.34 7.00 -4.79
CA ARG A 42 -5.07 8.42 -4.54
C ARG A 42 -3.72 8.59 -3.85
N GLY A 43 -3.16 9.79 -3.89
CA GLY A 43 -1.88 10.09 -3.27
C GLY A 43 -1.81 9.67 -1.80
N GLY A 44 -0.68 9.08 -1.39
CA GLY A 44 -0.41 8.62 -0.04
C GLY A 44 -1.08 7.31 0.36
N ARG A 45 -1.61 6.53 -0.58
CA ARG A 45 -2.24 5.22 -0.30
C ARG A 45 -1.36 4.04 -0.65
N THR A 46 -0.35 4.25 -1.47
CA THR A 46 0.65 3.24 -1.84
C THR A 46 2.05 3.77 -1.51
N VAL A 47 3.06 2.90 -1.54
CA VAL A 47 4.46 3.32 -1.36
C VAL A 47 4.89 4.24 -2.49
N TYR A 48 5.76 5.18 -2.19
CA TYR A 48 6.09 6.29 -3.10
C TYR A 48 6.59 5.86 -4.49
N PRO A 49 7.48 4.85 -4.65
CA PRO A 49 7.90 4.45 -6.00
C PRO A 49 6.74 3.91 -6.85
N PHE A 50 5.81 3.14 -6.25
CA PHE A 50 4.61 2.67 -6.92
C PHE A 50 3.69 3.84 -7.30
N GLU A 51 3.42 4.73 -6.35
CA GLU A 51 2.60 5.93 -6.55
C GLU A 51 3.16 6.79 -7.69
N LYS A 52 4.47 7.09 -7.62
CA LYS A 52 5.16 7.89 -8.64
C LYS A 52 5.00 7.29 -10.03
N ALA A 53 5.21 6.00 -10.18
CA ALA A 53 5.08 5.31 -11.46
C ALA A 53 3.62 5.32 -11.95
N ALA A 54 2.66 4.97 -11.09
CA ALA A 54 1.24 4.95 -11.45
C ALA A 54 0.72 6.33 -11.89
N PHE A 55 1.12 7.40 -11.19
CA PHE A 55 0.68 8.76 -11.55
C PHE A 55 1.40 9.35 -12.77
N ALA A 56 2.55 8.81 -13.18
CA ALA A 56 3.24 9.20 -14.40
C ALA A 56 2.58 8.64 -15.67
N LEU A 57 1.87 7.51 -15.57
CA LEU A 57 1.24 6.82 -16.69
C LEU A 57 -0.07 7.49 -17.12
N GLN A 58 -0.38 7.41 -18.41
CA GLN A 58 -1.70 7.73 -18.94
C GLN A 58 -2.63 6.50 -18.89
N ALA A 59 -3.94 6.72 -19.07
CA ALA A 59 -4.89 5.63 -19.18
C ALA A 59 -4.52 4.69 -20.36
N GLY A 60 -4.48 3.39 -20.09
CA GLY A 60 -4.08 2.34 -21.03
C GLY A 60 -2.60 1.95 -20.96
N GLU A 61 -1.75 2.80 -20.41
CA GLU A 61 -0.31 2.54 -20.35
C GLU A 61 0.09 1.54 -19.27
N VAL A 62 1.24 0.90 -19.51
CA VAL A 62 1.89 -0.04 -18.61
C VAL A 62 3.27 0.51 -18.23
N SER A 63 3.64 0.41 -16.96
CA SER A 63 4.95 0.83 -16.46
C SER A 63 6.07 -0.10 -16.94
N ASP A 64 7.29 0.38 -16.88
CA ASP A 64 8.44 -0.50 -16.71
C ASP A 64 8.39 -1.13 -15.31
N ILE A 65 9.38 -1.98 -14.99
CA ILE A 65 9.46 -2.63 -13.68
C ILE A 65 9.74 -1.59 -12.60
N VAL A 66 8.88 -1.53 -11.60
CA VAL A 66 8.98 -0.63 -10.45
C VAL A 66 9.45 -1.45 -9.24
N GLU A 67 10.59 -1.09 -8.68
CA GLU A 67 11.11 -1.70 -7.47
C GLU A 67 10.59 -0.95 -6.22
N THR A 68 10.13 -1.71 -5.22
CA THR A 68 9.72 -1.21 -3.92
C THR A 68 10.23 -2.14 -2.81
N GLN A 69 10.09 -1.76 -1.56
CA GLN A 69 10.40 -2.64 -0.42
C GLN A 69 9.59 -3.95 -0.39
N PHE A 70 8.52 -4.06 -1.17
CA PHE A 70 7.67 -5.26 -1.26
C PHE A 70 8.02 -6.16 -2.45
N GLY A 71 8.88 -5.69 -3.36
CA GLY A 71 9.30 -6.44 -4.55
C GLY A 71 9.19 -5.64 -5.83
N TYR A 72 9.06 -6.35 -6.95
CA TYR A 72 9.00 -5.79 -8.29
C TYR A 72 7.56 -5.76 -8.79
N HIS A 73 7.13 -4.59 -9.28
CA HIS A 73 5.77 -4.35 -9.75
C HIS A 73 5.75 -3.96 -11.22
N ILE A 74 4.72 -4.41 -11.94
CA ILE A 74 4.33 -3.92 -13.24
C ILE A 74 2.93 -3.33 -13.07
N ILE A 75 2.73 -2.08 -13.48
CA ILE A 75 1.52 -1.31 -13.20
C ILE A 75 0.84 -0.97 -14.52
N LYS A 76 -0.47 -1.23 -14.61
CA LYS A 76 -1.31 -0.76 -15.72
C LYS A 76 -2.35 0.22 -15.21
N VAL A 77 -2.42 1.40 -15.81
CA VAL A 77 -3.45 2.38 -15.52
C VAL A 77 -4.63 2.19 -16.46
N HIS A 78 -5.78 1.77 -15.94
CA HIS A 78 -6.98 1.56 -16.74
C HIS A 78 -7.71 2.86 -17.06
N SER A 79 -7.81 3.77 -16.09
CA SER A 79 -8.49 5.05 -16.25
C SER A 79 -7.99 6.08 -15.25
N ARG A 80 -8.26 7.34 -15.53
CA ARG A 80 -7.96 8.48 -14.65
C ARG A 80 -9.21 9.35 -14.51
N ARG A 81 -9.46 9.82 -13.30
CA ARG A 81 -10.52 10.80 -13.04
C ARG A 81 -10.05 11.79 -11.95
N PRO A 82 -10.61 13.00 -11.91
CA PRO A 82 -10.46 13.85 -10.73
C PRO A 82 -10.94 13.12 -9.47
N ASN A 83 -10.32 13.41 -8.35
CA ASN A 83 -10.82 12.90 -7.07
C ASN A 83 -12.17 13.57 -6.79
N PRO A 84 -13.26 12.80 -6.63
CA PRO A 84 -14.59 13.37 -6.47
C PRO A 84 -14.86 13.94 -5.06
N GLY A 85 -13.88 13.87 -4.14
CA GLY A 85 -14.05 14.25 -2.74
C GLY A 85 -14.44 13.08 -1.84
N GLU A 86 -15.15 13.38 -0.77
CA GLU A 86 -15.65 12.41 0.19
C GLU A 86 -17.18 12.40 0.20
N PHE A 87 -17.74 11.23 0.37
CA PHE A 87 -19.18 11.00 0.31
C PHE A 87 -19.65 10.28 1.56
N LEU A 88 -20.86 10.59 1.97
CA LEU A 88 -21.60 9.86 2.99
C LEU A 88 -22.72 9.10 2.28
N PHE A 89 -22.70 7.78 2.37
CA PHE A 89 -23.71 6.92 1.79
C PHE A 89 -24.48 6.16 2.87
N SER A 90 -25.71 5.80 2.57
CA SER A 90 -26.40 4.67 3.19
C SER A 90 -26.62 3.59 2.14
N HIS A 91 -26.60 2.32 2.55
CA HIS A 91 -26.91 1.23 1.63
C HIS A 91 -27.82 0.17 2.24
N ILE A 92 -28.52 -0.54 1.37
CA ILE A 92 -29.24 -1.77 1.67
C ILE A 92 -28.55 -2.86 0.87
N MET A 93 -28.20 -3.98 1.52
CA MET A 93 -27.52 -5.10 0.89
C MET A 93 -28.31 -6.40 1.07
N ILE A 94 -28.43 -7.16 -0.02
CA ILE A 94 -28.92 -8.53 -0.01
C ILE A 94 -27.77 -9.43 -0.46
N LEU A 95 -27.31 -10.30 0.44
CA LEU A 95 -26.16 -11.17 0.23
C LEU A 95 -26.43 -12.18 -0.90
N VAL A 96 -25.43 -12.39 -1.75
CA VAL A 96 -25.39 -13.49 -2.70
C VAL A 96 -24.21 -14.38 -2.32
N PRO A 97 -24.43 -15.63 -1.87
CA PRO A 97 -23.35 -16.54 -1.49
C PRO A 97 -22.40 -16.80 -2.69
N ARG A 98 -21.10 -16.92 -2.40
CA ARG A 98 -20.14 -17.32 -3.44
C ARG A 98 -20.50 -18.70 -4.00
N GLY A 99 -20.54 -18.83 -5.33
CA GLY A 99 -20.93 -20.06 -6.00
C GLY A 99 -22.43 -20.36 -5.97
N ALA A 100 -23.27 -19.37 -5.61
CA ALA A 100 -24.73 -19.52 -5.66
C ALA A 100 -25.19 -19.93 -7.07
N SER A 101 -26.21 -20.78 -7.14
CA SER A 101 -26.85 -21.15 -8.40
C SER A 101 -27.55 -19.94 -9.03
N ASP A 102 -27.87 -20.05 -10.32
CA ASP A 102 -28.51 -18.94 -11.02
C ASP A 102 -29.95 -18.69 -10.51
N GLU A 103 -30.62 -19.72 -10.00
CA GLU A 103 -31.94 -19.59 -9.33
C GLU A 103 -31.82 -18.74 -8.05
N VAL A 104 -30.79 -19.00 -7.22
CA VAL A 104 -30.56 -18.22 -5.99
C VAL A 104 -30.21 -16.78 -6.33
N LYS A 105 -29.36 -16.55 -7.35
CA LYS A 105 -29.03 -15.19 -7.80
C LYS A 105 -30.27 -14.44 -8.28
N ALA A 106 -31.13 -15.09 -9.09
CA ALA A 106 -32.37 -14.49 -9.59
C ALA A 106 -33.37 -14.21 -8.45
N GLN A 107 -33.47 -15.08 -7.45
CA GLN A 107 -34.28 -14.85 -6.26
C GLN A 107 -33.79 -13.62 -5.48
N LYS A 108 -32.48 -13.51 -5.24
CA LYS A 108 -31.88 -12.36 -4.52
C LYS A 108 -32.01 -11.07 -5.31
N GLU A 109 -31.94 -11.13 -6.64
CA GLU A 109 -32.23 -9.99 -7.51
C GLU A 109 -33.69 -9.55 -7.39
N SER A 110 -34.64 -10.47 -7.40
CA SER A 110 -36.06 -10.15 -7.22
C SER A 110 -36.33 -9.51 -5.86
N GLU A 111 -35.66 -9.98 -4.81
CA GLU A 111 -35.77 -9.44 -3.45
C GLU A 111 -35.30 -7.99 -3.39
N ILE A 112 -34.11 -7.68 -3.90
CA ILE A 112 -33.59 -6.30 -3.89
C ILE A 112 -34.40 -5.37 -4.81
N ARG A 113 -34.91 -5.85 -5.93
CA ARG A 113 -35.78 -5.07 -6.82
C ARG A 113 -37.11 -4.72 -6.17
N ALA A 114 -37.71 -5.61 -5.39
CA ALA A 114 -38.90 -5.31 -4.61
C ALA A 114 -38.66 -4.18 -3.60
N ILE A 115 -37.54 -4.25 -2.88
CA ILE A 115 -37.11 -3.16 -1.97
C ILE A 115 -36.92 -1.84 -2.73
N TYR A 116 -36.34 -1.87 -3.91
CA TYR A 116 -36.13 -0.69 -4.73
C TYR A 116 -37.45 -0.03 -5.16
N GLU A 117 -38.45 -0.83 -5.58
CA GLU A 117 -39.76 -0.29 -5.95
C GLU A 117 -40.52 0.29 -4.73
N GLU A 118 -40.39 -0.31 -3.54
CA GLU A 118 -40.92 0.26 -2.31
C GLU A 118 -40.28 1.63 -1.99
N LEU A 119 -38.95 1.74 -2.15
CA LEU A 119 -38.22 3.01 -1.96
C LEU A 119 -38.65 4.08 -2.97
N LYS A 120 -38.83 3.71 -4.22
CA LYS A 120 -39.37 4.62 -5.26
C LYS A 120 -40.80 5.09 -4.96
N SER A 121 -41.58 4.25 -4.28
CA SER A 121 -42.92 4.55 -3.85
C SER A 121 -42.97 5.41 -2.58
N GLY A 122 -41.79 5.77 -2.02
CA GLY A 122 -41.68 6.69 -0.89
C GLY A 122 -41.46 6.05 0.47
N ALA A 123 -41.11 4.74 0.50
CA ALA A 123 -40.71 4.09 1.74
C ALA A 123 -39.45 4.76 2.33
N ASP A 124 -39.36 4.82 3.65
CA ASP A 124 -38.19 5.39 4.33
C ASP A 124 -37.01 4.50 4.23
N PHE A 125 -35.91 5.01 3.65
CA PHE A 125 -34.69 4.25 3.38
C PHE A 125 -34.07 3.67 4.66
N ALA A 126 -34.02 4.44 5.75
CA ALA A 126 -33.38 4.00 6.99
C ALA A 126 -34.18 2.88 7.66
N THR A 127 -35.51 2.94 7.59
CA THR A 127 -36.41 1.88 8.07
C THR A 127 -36.20 0.61 7.25
N MET A 128 -36.26 0.73 5.91
CA MET A 128 -36.02 -0.42 5.02
C MET A 128 -34.64 -1.05 5.24
N ALA A 129 -33.60 -0.24 5.44
CA ALA A 129 -32.26 -0.73 5.74
C ALA A 129 -32.22 -1.53 7.06
N LYS A 130 -32.87 -1.03 8.12
CA LYS A 130 -32.91 -1.72 9.42
C LYS A 130 -33.64 -3.07 9.34
N GLU A 131 -34.71 -3.13 8.58
CA GLU A 131 -35.58 -4.29 8.50
C GLU A 131 -35.08 -5.33 7.51
N ARG A 132 -34.58 -4.90 6.36
CA ARG A 132 -34.35 -5.77 5.20
C ARG A 132 -32.86 -5.95 4.84
N SER A 133 -31.97 -5.04 5.26
CA SER A 133 -30.56 -5.17 4.90
C SER A 133 -29.88 -6.35 5.62
N GLU A 134 -29.13 -7.13 4.85
CA GLU A 134 -28.31 -8.23 5.36
C GLU A 134 -26.90 -7.78 5.78
N ASP A 135 -26.48 -6.54 5.46
CA ASP A 135 -25.31 -5.91 6.12
C ASP A 135 -25.70 -5.40 7.52
N LYS A 136 -25.60 -6.29 8.51
CA LYS A 136 -26.00 -6.00 9.89
C LYS A 136 -25.19 -4.87 10.53
N ALA A 137 -23.96 -4.65 10.06
CA ALA A 137 -23.08 -3.61 10.61
C ALA A 137 -23.59 -2.19 10.33
N SER A 138 -24.14 -1.95 9.14
CA SER A 138 -24.74 -0.65 8.78
C SER A 138 -26.24 -0.61 9.01
N ALA A 139 -26.96 -1.73 8.88
CA ALA A 139 -28.43 -1.80 9.03
C ALA A 139 -28.93 -1.14 10.32
N VAL A 140 -28.27 -1.40 11.46
CA VAL A 140 -28.62 -0.81 12.77
C VAL A 140 -28.60 0.72 12.78
N ARG A 141 -27.84 1.33 11.86
CA ARG A 141 -27.74 2.78 11.66
C ARG A 141 -28.53 3.25 10.44
N GLY A 142 -29.54 2.47 9.98
CA GLY A 142 -30.29 2.81 8.78
C GLY A 142 -29.49 2.69 7.48
N GLY A 143 -28.49 1.79 7.46
CA GLY A 143 -27.62 1.55 6.34
C GLY A 143 -26.45 2.54 6.22
N GLU A 144 -26.28 3.48 7.16
CA GLU A 144 -25.27 4.53 7.07
C GLU A 144 -23.85 3.97 7.16
N LEU A 145 -23.03 4.36 6.19
CA LEU A 145 -21.60 4.06 6.09
C LEU A 145 -20.79 5.25 6.63
N PRO A 146 -19.53 5.04 7.04
CA PRO A 146 -18.61 6.14 7.30
C PRO A 146 -18.41 7.01 6.06
N TRP A 147 -17.85 8.22 6.23
CA TRP A 147 -17.39 9.03 5.11
C TRP A 147 -16.36 8.26 4.29
N VAL A 148 -16.58 8.18 2.98
CA VAL A 148 -15.78 7.37 2.06
C VAL A 148 -15.20 8.21 0.93
N SER A 149 -14.04 7.79 0.47
CA SER A 149 -13.35 8.31 -0.71
C SER A 149 -13.10 7.17 -1.69
N SER A 150 -12.68 7.50 -2.91
CA SER A 150 -12.31 6.51 -3.93
C SER A 150 -11.29 5.48 -3.42
N GLY A 151 -11.46 4.22 -3.82
CA GLY A 151 -10.57 3.11 -3.49
C GLY A 151 -10.88 2.41 -2.16
N GLN A 152 -12.07 2.59 -1.59
CA GLN A 152 -12.48 1.96 -0.33
C GLN A 152 -13.50 0.83 -0.51
N PHE A 153 -14.17 0.80 -1.63
CA PHE A 153 -15.15 -0.23 -1.98
C PHE A 153 -14.79 -0.94 -3.29
N VAL A 154 -15.50 -2.00 -3.58
CA VAL A 154 -15.37 -2.69 -4.87
C VAL A 154 -15.88 -1.83 -6.01
N LYS A 155 -15.34 -2.08 -7.20
CA LYS A 155 -15.57 -1.26 -8.40
C LYS A 155 -17.05 -1.01 -8.68
N GLU A 156 -17.86 -2.05 -8.64
CA GLU A 156 -19.29 -2.00 -8.98
C GLU A 156 -20.05 -1.07 -8.03
N PHE A 157 -19.72 -1.15 -6.74
CA PHE A 157 -20.29 -0.26 -5.73
C PHE A 157 -19.84 1.19 -5.95
N GLU A 158 -18.53 1.41 -6.13
CA GLU A 158 -18.00 2.77 -6.33
C GLU A 158 -18.53 3.43 -7.58
N ASP A 159 -18.57 2.73 -8.70
CA ASP A 159 -19.02 3.29 -9.96
C ASP A 159 -20.48 3.75 -9.88
N ALA A 160 -21.33 2.97 -9.23
CA ALA A 160 -22.74 3.34 -9.04
C ALA A 160 -22.89 4.47 -7.98
N ALA A 161 -22.22 4.35 -6.85
CA ALA A 161 -22.32 5.32 -5.75
C ALA A 161 -21.83 6.71 -6.15
N PHE A 162 -20.67 6.80 -6.79
CA PHE A 162 -20.10 8.10 -7.21
C PHE A 162 -20.76 8.70 -8.46
N ALA A 163 -21.64 7.98 -9.14
CA ALA A 163 -22.47 8.50 -10.22
C ALA A 163 -23.68 9.31 -9.70
N LEU A 164 -24.07 9.13 -8.43
CA LEU A 164 -25.15 9.89 -7.79
C LEU A 164 -24.75 11.36 -7.65
N LYS A 165 -25.68 12.26 -7.98
CA LYS A 165 -25.40 13.71 -8.08
C LYS A 165 -25.97 14.52 -6.92
N ASN A 166 -27.19 14.17 -6.49
CA ASN A 166 -27.92 14.97 -5.53
C ASN A 166 -28.11 14.20 -4.23
N LYS A 167 -28.08 14.90 -3.13
CA LYS A 167 -28.46 14.36 -1.82
C LYS A 167 -29.88 13.77 -1.88
N GLY A 168 -30.00 12.53 -1.48
CA GLY A 168 -31.25 11.77 -1.54
C GLY A 168 -31.38 10.84 -2.75
N ASP A 169 -30.60 11.04 -3.81
CA ASP A 169 -30.60 10.11 -4.95
C ASP A 169 -30.26 8.69 -4.50
N ILE A 170 -30.91 7.70 -5.13
CA ILE A 170 -30.63 6.27 -4.92
C ILE A 170 -30.19 5.62 -6.21
N THR A 171 -29.34 4.59 -6.13
CA THR A 171 -28.99 3.78 -7.29
C THR A 171 -30.11 2.81 -7.62
N GLU A 172 -30.17 2.34 -8.87
CA GLU A 172 -30.78 1.03 -9.14
C GLU A 172 -30.02 -0.07 -8.39
N PRO A 173 -30.60 -1.29 -8.26
CA PRO A 173 -29.88 -2.44 -7.70
C PRO A 173 -28.58 -2.72 -8.45
N VAL A 174 -27.47 -2.78 -7.71
CA VAL A 174 -26.12 -2.99 -8.21
C VAL A 174 -25.57 -4.31 -7.67
N LEU A 175 -25.13 -5.20 -8.55
CA LEU A 175 -24.50 -6.45 -8.16
C LEU A 175 -23.00 -6.24 -7.93
N SER A 176 -22.51 -6.72 -6.79
CA SER A 176 -21.09 -6.79 -6.44
C SER A 176 -20.69 -8.23 -6.10
N PRO A 177 -19.40 -8.52 -5.85
CA PRO A 177 -18.97 -9.82 -5.33
C PRO A 177 -19.56 -10.21 -3.96
N TYR A 178 -20.18 -9.28 -3.25
CA TYR A 178 -20.82 -9.51 -1.94
C TYR A 178 -22.34 -9.72 -2.04
N GLY A 179 -22.96 -9.27 -3.11
CA GLY A 179 -24.39 -9.33 -3.32
C GLY A 179 -24.95 -8.08 -3.98
N TRP A 180 -26.27 -7.93 -3.89
CA TRP A 180 -26.99 -6.79 -4.45
C TRP A 180 -27.04 -5.62 -3.49
N HIS A 181 -26.89 -4.41 -3.99
CA HIS A 181 -26.92 -3.16 -3.22
C HIS A 181 -27.88 -2.15 -3.82
N ILE A 182 -28.57 -1.40 -2.95
CA ILE A 182 -29.15 -0.10 -3.28
C ILE A 182 -28.40 0.92 -2.44
N ILE A 183 -27.89 1.98 -3.07
CA ILE A 183 -27.03 2.97 -2.42
C ILE A 183 -27.74 4.31 -2.47
N LYS A 184 -27.79 5.02 -1.35
CA LYS A 184 -28.35 6.37 -1.23
C LYS A 184 -27.27 7.37 -0.90
N LEU A 185 -27.19 8.46 -1.66
CA LEU A 185 -26.32 9.60 -1.33
C LEU A 185 -26.91 10.41 -0.19
N MET A 186 -26.25 10.42 0.95
CA MET A 186 -26.65 11.17 2.13
C MET A 186 -26.06 12.56 2.15
N ASP A 187 -24.76 12.67 1.82
CA ASP A 187 -24.04 13.93 1.75
C ASP A 187 -22.74 13.78 0.95
N ARG A 188 -22.17 14.90 0.54
CA ARG A 188 -20.84 14.93 -0.08
C ARG A 188 -20.08 16.18 0.33
N ARG A 189 -18.77 16.11 0.33
CA ARG A 189 -17.88 17.24 0.55
C ARG A 189 -16.71 17.21 -0.42
N ASP A 190 -16.35 18.36 -0.92
CA ASP A 190 -15.23 18.53 -1.81
C ASP A 190 -13.90 18.30 -1.07
N ILE A 191 -12.83 18.07 -1.84
CA ILE A 191 -11.47 18.02 -1.29
C ILE A 191 -11.18 19.37 -0.64
N LYS A 192 -10.67 19.32 0.59
CA LYS A 192 -10.25 20.54 1.29
C LYS A 192 -9.15 21.26 0.51
N PRO A 193 -9.12 22.58 0.52
CA PRO A 193 -8.00 23.35 -0.04
C PRO A 193 -6.67 22.91 0.55
N PHE A 194 -5.60 23.00 -0.26
CA PHE A 194 -4.24 22.55 0.12
C PHE A 194 -3.80 23.11 1.49
N GLU A 195 -4.08 24.38 1.77
CA GLU A 195 -3.69 25.03 3.04
C GLU A 195 -4.28 24.33 4.27
N GLN A 196 -5.50 23.83 4.17
CA GLN A 196 -6.16 23.06 5.24
C GLN A 196 -5.63 21.63 5.35
N MET A 197 -5.07 21.08 4.27
CA MET A 197 -4.49 19.74 4.21
C MET A 197 -2.98 19.72 4.43
N ARG A 198 -2.32 20.86 4.40
CA ARG A 198 -0.85 20.99 4.45
C ARG A 198 -0.25 20.16 5.59
N SER A 199 -0.75 20.31 6.81
CA SER A 199 -0.23 19.61 7.98
C SER A 199 -0.42 18.09 7.91
N GLU A 200 -1.52 17.62 7.32
CA GLU A 200 -1.80 16.21 7.12
C GLU A 200 -0.88 15.62 6.06
N ILE A 201 -0.75 16.31 4.92
CA ILE A 201 0.15 15.93 3.82
C ILE A 201 1.60 15.89 4.32
N THR A 202 2.06 16.91 5.06
CA THR A 202 3.42 16.96 5.62
C THR A 202 3.68 15.76 6.54
N ARG A 203 2.74 15.42 7.43
CA ARG A 203 2.87 14.24 8.30
C ARG A 203 2.88 12.93 7.52
N MET A 204 2.08 12.83 6.47
CA MET A 204 2.05 11.66 5.60
C MET A 204 3.38 11.49 4.87
N MET A 205 3.90 12.56 4.26
CA MET A 205 5.20 12.55 3.58
C MET A 205 6.38 12.27 4.51
N ALA A 206 6.32 12.73 5.76
CA ALA A 206 7.36 12.46 6.74
C ALA A 206 7.43 11.00 7.18
N ARG A 207 6.37 10.22 6.95
CA ARG A 207 6.30 8.79 7.32
C ARG A 207 6.64 7.84 6.17
N ASP A 208 6.79 8.34 4.97
CA ASP A 208 7.18 7.55 3.81
C ASP A 208 8.61 7.89 3.35
N GLU A 209 9.05 7.26 2.25
CA GLU A 209 10.40 7.45 1.71
C GLU A 209 10.72 8.92 1.40
N ARG A 210 9.72 9.76 1.09
CA ARG A 210 9.91 11.21 0.83
C ARG A 210 10.45 11.96 2.05
N GLY A 211 10.04 11.56 3.26
CA GLY A 211 10.54 12.15 4.51
C GLY A 211 12.04 11.94 4.72
N SER A 212 12.57 10.82 4.25
CA SER A 212 14.00 10.50 4.36
C SER A 212 14.84 10.97 3.16
N MET A 213 14.22 11.27 2.01
CA MET A 213 14.96 11.60 0.77
C MET A 213 15.92 12.78 0.94
N ALA A 214 15.47 13.87 1.55
CA ALA A 214 16.31 15.06 1.74
C ALA A 214 17.49 14.76 2.69
N ARG A 215 17.24 14.03 3.77
CA ARG A 215 18.28 13.57 4.71
C ARG A 215 19.27 12.64 4.00
N ASN A 216 18.78 11.64 3.29
CA ASN A 216 19.64 10.68 2.60
C ASN A 216 20.49 11.36 1.51
N ALA A 217 19.92 12.32 0.77
CA ALA A 217 20.67 13.11 -0.20
C ALA A 217 21.74 13.96 0.48
N MET A 218 21.44 14.56 1.64
CA MET A 218 22.41 15.33 2.43
C MET A 218 23.54 14.43 2.94
N VAL A 219 23.22 13.29 3.54
CA VAL A 219 24.22 12.32 4.02
C VAL A 219 25.08 11.81 2.87
N ALA A 220 24.49 11.47 1.73
CA ALA A 220 25.23 11.03 0.55
C ALA A 220 26.19 12.13 0.04
N LYS A 221 25.73 13.39 0.06
CA LYS A 221 26.58 14.54 -0.29
C LYS A 221 27.73 14.69 0.67
N LEU A 222 27.48 14.66 1.99
CA LEU A 222 28.52 14.75 3.03
C LEU A 222 29.53 13.61 2.91
N LYS A 223 29.08 12.36 2.70
CA LYS A 223 29.97 11.22 2.44
C LYS A 223 30.91 11.47 1.25
N ASN A 224 30.38 12.04 0.19
CA ASN A 224 31.20 12.38 -0.98
C ASN A 224 32.17 13.54 -0.69
N ASP A 225 31.67 14.62 -0.09
CA ASP A 225 32.46 15.84 0.17
C ASP A 225 33.60 15.58 1.17
N TYR A 226 33.38 14.70 2.15
CA TYR A 226 34.36 14.34 3.19
C TYR A 226 35.12 13.03 2.91
N GLY A 227 35.03 12.51 1.71
CA GLY A 227 35.82 11.35 1.28
C GLY A 227 35.57 10.08 2.11
N PHE A 228 34.30 9.80 2.41
CA PHE A 228 33.93 8.60 3.15
C PHE A 228 34.48 7.33 2.49
N SER A 229 35.14 6.49 3.27
CA SER A 229 35.66 5.20 2.85
C SER A 229 35.24 4.11 3.82
N LEU A 230 34.68 3.02 3.31
CA LEU A 230 34.31 1.83 4.08
C LEU A 230 35.29 0.69 3.76
N GLU A 231 35.83 0.07 4.80
CA GLU A 231 36.70 -1.10 4.67
C GLU A 231 35.86 -2.37 4.42
N GLU A 232 35.58 -2.66 3.14
CA GLU A 232 34.72 -3.78 2.74
C GLU A 232 35.23 -5.14 3.25
N SER A 233 36.54 -5.30 3.41
CA SER A 233 37.12 -6.51 4.00
C SER A 233 36.72 -6.70 5.47
N GLN A 234 36.65 -5.64 6.24
CA GLN A 234 36.19 -5.67 7.63
C GLN A 234 34.69 -5.89 7.72
N ARG A 235 33.91 -5.18 6.88
CA ARG A 235 32.48 -5.42 6.76
C ARG A 235 32.16 -6.88 6.48
N ALA A 236 32.83 -7.48 5.49
CA ALA A 236 32.63 -8.88 5.14
C ALA A 236 32.97 -9.84 6.29
N LYS A 237 34.04 -9.58 7.05
CA LYS A 237 34.40 -10.36 8.25
C LYS A 237 33.34 -10.29 9.33
N LEU A 238 32.82 -9.08 9.61
CA LEU A 238 31.79 -8.86 10.61
C LEU A 238 30.47 -9.54 10.24
N MET A 239 30.05 -9.44 8.97
CA MET A 239 28.87 -10.13 8.45
C MET A 239 29.02 -11.66 8.53
N LYS A 240 30.21 -12.18 8.16
CA LYS A 240 30.49 -13.62 8.26
C LYS A 240 30.41 -14.12 9.69
N LEU A 241 31.04 -13.41 10.63
CA LEU A 241 30.98 -13.74 12.07
C LEU A 241 29.53 -13.76 12.58
N ALA A 242 28.72 -12.80 12.17
CA ALA A 242 27.30 -12.77 12.53
C ALA A 242 26.54 -13.96 11.94
N GLY A 243 26.86 -14.37 10.72
CA GLY A 243 26.32 -15.58 10.09
C GLY A 243 26.73 -16.87 10.80
N ASP A 244 28.00 -16.98 11.15
CA ASP A 244 28.56 -18.15 11.83
C ASP A 244 27.95 -18.33 13.24
N LEU A 245 27.68 -17.24 13.95
CA LEU A 245 27.02 -17.24 15.28
C LEU A 245 25.50 -17.32 15.19
N GLY A 246 24.91 -16.98 14.06
CA GLY A 246 23.46 -16.93 13.83
C GLY A 246 22.72 -15.86 14.63
N LYS A 247 23.45 -14.96 15.30
CA LYS A 247 22.89 -13.92 16.18
C LYS A 247 23.87 -12.76 16.37
N VAL A 248 23.33 -11.62 16.78
CA VAL A 248 24.09 -10.45 17.25
C VAL A 248 23.64 -10.15 18.68
N ASP A 249 24.45 -10.55 19.64
CA ASP A 249 24.21 -10.42 21.07
C ASP A 249 25.53 -10.07 21.80
N SER A 250 25.54 -10.19 23.12
CA SER A 250 26.72 -9.93 23.93
C SER A 250 27.93 -10.81 23.54
N SER A 251 27.71 -12.03 23.02
CA SER A 251 28.81 -12.91 22.57
C SER A 251 29.43 -12.41 21.27
N TYR A 252 28.63 -11.92 20.34
CA TYR A 252 29.11 -11.26 19.13
C TYR A 252 29.91 -9.99 19.47
N ILE A 253 29.36 -9.14 20.34
CA ILE A 253 30.03 -7.91 20.79
C ILE A 253 31.35 -8.22 21.47
N ALA A 254 31.39 -9.22 22.36
CA ALA A 254 32.61 -9.65 23.04
C ALA A 254 33.69 -10.14 22.06
N ALA A 255 33.32 -10.75 20.95
CA ALA A 255 34.26 -11.22 19.93
C ALA A 255 34.96 -10.09 19.17
N ILE A 256 34.34 -8.88 19.09
CA ILE A 256 34.83 -7.77 18.28
C ILE A 256 35.25 -6.53 19.06
N HIS A 257 34.99 -6.45 20.38
CA HIS A 257 35.14 -5.24 21.19
C HIS A 257 36.58 -4.73 21.32
N ASN A 258 37.60 -5.57 21.09
CA ASN A 258 39.01 -5.20 21.13
C ASN A 258 39.66 -5.01 19.77
N ASP A 259 38.90 -5.19 18.66
CA ASP A 259 39.44 -5.07 17.31
C ASP A 259 39.61 -3.59 16.92
N GLN A 260 40.86 -3.15 16.85
CA GLN A 260 41.24 -1.78 16.50
C GLN A 260 41.37 -1.56 14.98
N SER A 261 40.98 -2.53 14.17
CA SER A 261 40.98 -2.36 12.71
C SER A 261 39.99 -1.27 12.31
N VAL A 262 40.39 -0.40 11.39
CA VAL A 262 39.51 0.64 10.84
C VAL A 262 38.36 -0.01 10.11
N LEU A 263 37.15 0.41 10.41
CA LEU A 263 35.93 -0.05 9.74
C LEU A 263 35.46 0.94 8.68
N PHE A 264 35.48 2.22 8.99
CA PHE A 264 35.24 3.31 8.03
C PHE A 264 35.95 4.59 8.49
N SER A 265 36.14 5.50 7.52
CA SER A 265 36.76 6.79 7.78
C SER A 265 36.14 7.89 6.89
N PHE A 266 36.29 9.14 7.32
CA PHE A 266 36.01 10.34 6.54
C PHE A 266 36.86 11.49 7.07
N GLU A 267 37.43 12.31 6.16
CA GLU A 267 38.44 13.33 6.48
C GLU A 267 39.58 12.75 7.36
N ASN A 268 39.71 13.30 8.55
CA ASN A 268 40.76 12.89 9.53
C ASN A 268 40.20 11.99 10.65
N HIS A 269 38.97 11.49 10.50
CA HIS A 269 38.33 10.66 11.51
C HIS A 269 38.30 9.21 11.02
N SER A 270 38.66 8.29 11.90
CA SER A 270 38.59 6.85 11.65
C SER A 270 37.83 6.17 12.76
N TYR A 271 36.92 5.31 12.39
CA TYR A 271 36.10 4.52 13.30
C TYR A 271 36.50 3.06 13.19
N THR A 272 36.75 2.45 14.33
CA THR A 272 37.24 1.07 14.41
C THR A 272 36.10 0.07 14.58
N VAL A 273 36.43 -1.20 14.46
CA VAL A 273 35.51 -2.31 14.78
C VAL A 273 35.14 -2.28 16.27
N ALA A 274 36.06 -1.86 17.17
CA ALA A 274 35.76 -1.67 18.61
C ALA A 274 34.76 -0.54 18.86
N ASP A 275 34.80 0.57 18.07
CA ASP A 275 33.81 1.63 18.14
C ASP A 275 32.44 1.11 17.71
N PHE A 276 32.40 0.28 16.67
CA PHE A 276 31.16 -0.37 16.22
C PHE A 276 30.62 -1.35 17.26
N ALA A 277 31.48 -2.10 17.97
CA ALA A 277 31.05 -2.94 19.09
C ALA A 277 30.39 -2.10 20.19
N SER A 278 31.00 -0.95 20.54
CA SER A 278 30.42 0.00 21.49
C SER A 278 29.10 0.60 21.04
N PHE A 279 28.96 0.85 19.75
CA PHE A 279 27.71 1.30 19.16
C PHE A 279 26.61 0.22 19.26
N LEU A 280 26.92 -1.03 18.91
CA LEU A 280 25.98 -2.17 19.00
C LEU A 280 25.53 -2.46 20.44
N SER A 281 26.41 -2.24 21.43
CA SER A 281 26.12 -2.53 22.84
C SER A 281 24.92 -1.74 23.41
N LYS A 282 24.53 -0.66 22.74
CA LYS A 282 23.35 0.17 23.06
C LYS A 282 22.06 -0.38 22.46
N GLY A 283 22.15 -1.37 21.60
CA GLY A 283 21.04 -1.98 20.87
C GLY A 283 20.41 -3.16 21.60
N ARG A 284 19.53 -3.88 20.91
CA ARG A 284 18.89 -5.13 21.36
C ARG A 284 19.53 -6.32 20.64
N ASP A 285 19.45 -7.47 21.29
CA ASP A 285 19.85 -8.74 20.67
C ASP A 285 19.01 -9.05 19.43
N VAL A 286 19.67 -9.55 18.38
CA VAL A 286 19.05 -9.89 17.09
C VAL A 286 19.43 -11.32 16.73
N THR A 287 18.42 -12.14 16.42
CA THR A 287 18.56 -13.57 16.07
C THR A 287 18.11 -13.92 14.66
N VAL A 288 17.59 -12.93 13.91
CA VAL A 288 17.08 -13.14 12.55
C VAL A 288 17.88 -12.26 11.59
N ASN A 289 18.35 -12.86 10.49
CA ASN A 289 19.09 -12.12 9.44
C ASN A 289 20.32 -11.36 9.97
N ALA A 290 21.07 -11.98 10.86
CA ALA A 290 22.19 -11.35 11.56
C ALA A 290 23.23 -10.66 10.65
N PRO A 291 23.66 -11.26 9.50
CA PRO A 291 24.57 -10.59 8.56
C PRO A 291 24.01 -9.28 7.98
N ASP A 292 22.76 -9.28 7.53
CA ASP A 292 22.12 -8.10 6.95
C ASP A 292 21.90 -7.01 8.01
N TYR A 293 21.59 -7.41 9.23
CA TYR A 293 21.52 -6.49 10.37
C TYR A 293 22.87 -5.78 10.59
N ILE A 294 23.99 -6.51 10.62
CA ILE A 294 25.33 -5.92 10.75
C ILE A 294 25.62 -4.94 9.62
N SER A 295 25.36 -5.33 8.37
CA SER A 295 25.54 -4.44 7.22
C SER A 295 24.75 -3.14 7.37
N THR A 296 23.49 -3.25 7.81
CA THR A 296 22.60 -2.09 8.04
C THR A 296 23.13 -1.21 9.16
N MET A 297 23.58 -1.79 10.28
CA MET A 297 24.06 -1.04 11.43
C MET A 297 25.40 -0.32 11.20
N ILE A 298 26.27 -0.88 10.37
CA ILE A 298 27.49 -0.18 9.92
C ILE A 298 27.11 1.07 9.12
N GLY A 299 26.18 0.93 8.16
CA GLY A 299 25.68 2.07 7.41
C GLY A 299 25.02 3.14 8.29
N TYR A 300 24.20 2.70 9.25
CA TYR A 300 23.51 3.61 10.18
C TYR A 300 24.49 4.35 11.11
N MET A 301 25.51 3.66 11.66
CA MET A 301 26.56 4.31 12.45
C MET A 301 27.30 5.36 11.60
N ALA A 302 27.71 5.01 10.37
CA ALA A 302 28.37 5.95 9.48
C ALA A 302 27.50 7.18 9.14
N ASP A 303 26.18 7.01 8.98
CA ASP A 303 25.23 8.10 8.71
C ASP A 303 24.97 8.99 9.94
N MET A 304 25.27 8.50 11.12
CA MET A 304 25.15 9.28 12.37
C MET A 304 26.40 10.08 12.69
N GLU A 305 27.56 9.58 12.31
CA GLU A 305 28.85 10.17 12.65
C GLU A 305 29.30 11.24 11.64
N ILE A 306 28.73 11.26 10.45
CA ILE A 306 29.02 12.24 9.40
C ILE A 306 28.06 13.44 9.46
#